data_a302ee69fbe656ddc3b9891a1d49f279
#
_entry.id   a302ee69fbe656ddc3b9891a1d49f279
#
_cell.length_a   1.000
_cell.length_b   1.000
_cell.length_c   1.000
_cell.angle_alpha   90.00
_cell.angle_beta   90.00
_cell.angle_gamma   90.00
#
_symmetry.space_group_name_H-M   'P 1'
#
loop_
_entity.id
_entity.type
_entity.pdbx_description
1 polymer ?
#
loop_
_entity_poly.entity_id
_entity_poly.type
_entity_poly.pdbx_seq_one_letter_code
_entity_poly.pdbx_strand_id
1 'polypeptide(L)'
;MVLYFIRHGETSWNVEGKMQGQTDIPLNENGIRLAQETAEGMKEIPFDLCITSPLSRARQTAEIVLGGRKVPIIEDARIEELSFGNWEGIGCRPENYAVPTPIEEFQKFYTEPFAFVPGEGGETILQLCKRTKEFWDEVTAKPEYEDKTILIATHGCALRAILHNIYEDKADFWHGFVPVSYTHLRAHE
;
A
#
# COMPACT_ATOMS: atom_id res chain seq x y z
N MET A 1 18.71 5.05 9.20
CA MET A 1 17.57 4.15 8.87
C MET A 1 17.40 4.07 7.36
N VAL A 2 17.13 2.87 6.81
CA VAL A 2 16.78 2.69 5.40
C VAL A 2 15.43 1.97 5.33
N LEU A 3 14.48 2.54 4.60
CA LEU A 3 13.12 1.99 4.45
C LEU A 3 12.91 1.52 3.01
N TYR A 4 12.55 0.26 2.85
CA TYR A 4 12.15 -0.34 1.59
C TYR A 4 10.64 -0.54 1.58
N PHE A 5 9.95 0.07 0.63
CA PHE A 5 8.52 -0.10 0.47
C PHE A 5 8.22 -1.06 -0.67
N ILE A 6 7.35 -2.01 -0.40
CA ILE A 6 6.79 -2.89 -1.42
C ILE A 6 5.25 -2.80 -1.40
N ARG A 7 4.66 -2.82 -2.58
CA ARG A 7 3.24 -3.03 -2.76
C ARG A 7 2.98 -4.52 -2.88
N HIS A 8 1.85 -4.99 -2.35
CA HIS A 8 1.42 -6.38 -2.51
C HIS A 8 1.34 -6.81 -3.99
N GLY A 9 1.56 -8.10 -4.25
CA GLY A 9 1.40 -8.71 -5.57
C GLY A 9 -0.07 -8.73 -6.05
N GLU A 10 -0.30 -9.26 -7.25
CA GLU A 10 -1.61 -9.33 -7.89
C GLU A 10 -2.57 -10.25 -7.13
N THR A 11 -3.86 -9.88 -7.10
CA THR A 11 -4.97 -10.66 -6.57
C THR A 11 -6.00 -10.93 -7.66
N SER A 12 -6.96 -11.84 -7.41
CA SER A 12 -8.08 -12.07 -8.34
C SER A 12 -8.87 -10.79 -8.62
N TRP A 13 -9.12 -9.96 -7.58
CA TRP A 13 -9.86 -8.72 -7.74
C TRP A 13 -9.09 -7.65 -8.54
N ASN A 14 -7.76 -7.67 -8.55
CA ASN A 14 -7.00 -6.84 -9.49
C ASN A 14 -7.27 -7.24 -10.94
N VAL A 15 -7.30 -8.54 -11.24
CA VAL A 15 -7.61 -9.06 -12.58
C VAL A 15 -9.04 -8.71 -12.98
N GLU A 16 -9.99 -8.91 -12.08
CA GLU A 16 -11.42 -8.65 -12.31
C GLU A 16 -11.76 -7.14 -12.35
N GLY A 17 -10.82 -6.25 -12.05
CA GLY A 17 -11.07 -4.80 -12.03
C GLY A 17 -12.04 -4.37 -10.94
N LYS A 18 -12.01 -5.04 -9.79
CA LYS A 18 -12.82 -4.73 -8.60
C LYS A 18 -12.06 -3.89 -7.60
N MET A 19 -12.75 -2.99 -6.91
CA MET A 19 -12.21 -2.28 -5.76
C MET A 19 -11.94 -3.26 -4.62
N GLN A 20 -10.72 -3.26 -4.09
CA GLN A 20 -10.36 -4.16 -3.01
C GLN A 20 -10.53 -3.52 -1.63
N GLY A 21 -9.98 -2.34 -1.46
CA GLY A 21 -9.98 -1.66 -0.18
C GLY A 21 -9.38 -2.51 0.94
N GLN A 22 -10.10 -2.64 2.04
CA GLN A 22 -9.72 -3.41 3.22
C GLN A 22 -10.32 -4.84 3.23
N THR A 23 -11.11 -5.20 2.23
CA THR A 23 -11.53 -6.60 2.04
C THR A 23 -10.28 -7.48 1.84
N ASP A 24 -10.22 -8.57 2.59
CA ASP A 24 -9.05 -9.43 2.63
C ASP A 24 -9.09 -10.48 1.51
N ILE A 25 -8.42 -10.18 0.43
CA ILE A 25 -8.26 -11.04 -0.77
C ILE A 25 -6.79 -11.46 -0.86
N PRO A 26 -6.49 -12.77 -0.93
CA PRO A 26 -5.11 -13.26 -1.02
C PRO A 26 -4.49 -13.02 -2.39
N LEU A 27 -3.17 -13.22 -2.49
CA LEU A 27 -2.47 -13.22 -3.77
C LEU A 27 -3.02 -14.33 -4.69
N ASN A 28 -3.06 -14.04 -5.99
CA ASN A 28 -3.23 -15.07 -7.01
C ASN A 28 -1.86 -15.68 -7.40
N GLU A 29 -1.85 -16.65 -8.30
CA GLU A 29 -0.61 -17.31 -8.74
C GLU A 29 0.40 -16.32 -9.36
N ASN A 30 -0.08 -15.34 -10.11
CA ASN A 30 0.78 -14.30 -10.70
C ASN A 30 1.37 -13.38 -9.61
N GLY A 31 0.57 -13.01 -8.60
CA GLY A 31 1.03 -12.24 -7.45
C GLY A 31 2.11 -12.95 -6.65
N ILE A 32 1.95 -14.27 -6.45
CA ILE A 32 2.98 -15.11 -5.80
C ILE A 32 4.26 -15.13 -6.64
N ARG A 33 4.16 -15.33 -7.96
CA ARG A 33 5.31 -15.31 -8.87
C ARG A 33 6.06 -13.97 -8.83
N LEU A 34 5.33 -12.84 -8.90
CA LEU A 34 5.92 -11.50 -8.81
C LEU A 34 6.62 -11.26 -7.47
N ALA A 35 6.05 -11.76 -6.36
CA ALA A 35 6.68 -11.67 -5.06
C ALA A 35 7.97 -12.49 -4.99
N GLN A 36 8.03 -13.66 -5.64
CA GLN A 36 9.24 -14.50 -5.75
C GLN A 36 10.33 -13.80 -6.58
N GLU A 37 9.97 -13.16 -7.69
CA GLU A 37 10.90 -12.36 -8.50
C GLU A 37 11.46 -11.17 -7.70
N THR A 38 10.60 -10.52 -6.90
CA THR A 38 11.00 -9.45 -5.98
C THR A 38 11.96 -9.99 -4.89
N ALA A 39 11.69 -11.18 -4.36
CA ALA A 39 12.56 -11.84 -3.39
C ALA A 39 13.98 -12.06 -3.94
N GLU A 40 14.10 -12.52 -5.20
CA GLU A 40 15.39 -12.70 -5.85
C GLU A 40 16.14 -11.36 -6.00
N GLY A 41 15.43 -10.28 -6.38
CA GLY A 41 16.02 -8.94 -6.48
C GLY A 41 16.45 -8.35 -5.13
N MET A 42 15.84 -8.79 -4.03
CA MET A 42 16.10 -8.27 -2.68
C MET A 42 16.88 -9.25 -1.77
N LYS A 43 17.37 -10.35 -2.30
CA LYS A 43 18.01 -11.42 -1.49
C LYS A 43 19.24 -10.97 -0.71
N GLU A 44 20.03 -10.05 -1.26
CA GLU A 44 21.24 -9.52 -0.64
C GLU A 44 20.98 -8.35 0.33
N ILE A 45 19.75 -7.88 0.45
CA ILE A 45 19.42 -6.76 1.35
C ILE A 45 19.26 -7.31 2.78
N PRO A 46 20.08 -6.85 3.75
CA PRO A 46 20.06 -7.36 5.11
C PRO A 46 18.93 -6.69 5.91
N PHE A 47 17.69 -7.12 5.74
CA PHE A 47 16.57 -6.60 6.53
C PHE A 47 16.68 -6.97 8.01
N ASP A 48 16.52 -5.98 8.88
CA ASP A 48 16.47 -6.13 10.34
C ASP A 48 15.05 -6.36 10.86
N LEU A 49 14.05 -5.81 10.14
CA LEU A 49 12.64 -5.81 10.53
C LEU A 49 11.77 -5.76 9.28
N CYS A 50 10.60 -6.36 9.37
CA CYS A 50 9.51 -6.14 8.42
C CYS A 50 8.29 -5.57 9.15
N ILE A 51 7.71 -4.50 8.60
CA ILE A 51 6.41 -3.97 9.04
C ILE A 51 5.43 -4.19 7.89
N THR A 52 4.33 -4.86 8.15
CA THR A 52 3.35 -5.20 7.11
C THR A 52 1.94 -4.76 7.48
N SER A 53 1.16 -4.39 6.46
CA SER A 53 -0.30 -4.37 6.61
C SER A 53 -0.79 -5.76 7.05
N PRO A 54 -1.80 -5.85 7.93
CA PRO A 54 -2.37 -7.14 8.34
C PRO A 54 -3.13 -7.86 7.21
N LEU A 55 -3.48 -7.17 6.11
CA LEU A 55 -4.18 -7.79 4.99
C LEU A 55 -3.32 -8.87 4.32
N SER A 56 -3.92 -10.05 4.11
CA SER A 56 -3.22 -11.27 3.70
C SER A 56 -2.31 -11.08 2.47
N ARG A 57 -2.75 -10.34 1.46
CA ARG A 57 -1.97 -10.07 0.25
C ARG A 57 -0.65 -9.32 0.51
N ALA A 58 -0.65 -8.38 1.46
CA ALA A 58 0.58 -7.65 1.83
C ALA A 58 1.49 -8.53 2.68
N ARG A 59 0.93 -9.23 3.66
CA ARG A 59 1.65 -10.16 4.51
C ARG A 59 2.27 -11.30 3.71
N GLN A 60 1.52 -11.97 2.83
CA GLN A 60 2.04 -13.03 1.95
C GLN A 60 3.19 -12.50 1.07
N THR A 61 3.04 -11.29 0.51
CA THR A 61 4.11 -10.67 -0.28
C THR A 61 5.38 -10.49 0.57
N ALA A 62 5.26 -9.96 1.79
CA ALA A 62 6.40 -9.80 2.70
C ALA A 62 7.07 -11.13 3.05
N GLU A 63 6.30 -12.14 3.41
CA GLU A 63 6.80 -13.48 3.77
C GLU A 63 7.56 -14.13 2.60
N ILE A 64 7.04 -14.02 1.38
CA ILE A 64 7.70 -14.52 0.17
C ILE A 64 9.00 -13.75 -0.10
N VAL A 65 8.96 -12.41 -0.03
CA VAL A 65 10.14 -11.55 -0.26
C VAL A 65 11.24 -11.82 0.77
N LEU A 66 10.87 -12.09 2.01
CA LEU A 66 11.83 -12.46 3.05
C LEU A 66 12.43 -13.86 2.84
N GLY A 67 11.78 -14.74 2.07
CA GLY A 67 12.36 -16.02 1.65
C GLY A 67 12.81 -16.93 2.79
N GLY A 68 12.11 -16.96 3.93
CA GLY A 68 12.44 -17.74 5.11
C GLY A 68 13.59 -17.18 5.96
N ARG A 69 14.11 -15.99 5.65
CA ARG A 69 15.06 -15.27 6.52
C ARG A 69 14.43 -15.01 7.89
N LYS A 70 15.22 -15.11 8.95
CA LYS A 70 14.75 -14.87 10.35
C LYS A 70 14.64 -13.36 10.64
N VAL A 71 13.78 -12.69 9.90
CA VAL A 71 13.47 -11.27 10.09
C VAL A 71 12.16 -11.17 10.87
N PRO A 72 12.11 -10.45 12.01
CA PRO A 72 10.85 -10.21 12.71
C PRO A 72 9.84 -9.52 11.80
N ILE A 73 8.57 -9.96 11.85
CA ILE A 73 7.46 -9.34 11.12
C ILE A 73 6.47 -8.81 12.15
N ILE A 74 6.14 -7.53 12.06
CA ILE A 74 5.09 -6.91 12.87
C ILE A 74 4.01 -6.35 11.94
N GLU A 75 2.76 -6.39 12.39
CA GLU A 75 1.61 -5.87 11.66
C GLU A 75 1.26 -4.47 12.16
N ASP A 76 0.89 -3.59 11.23
CA ASP A 76 0.41 -2.24 11.56
C ASP A 76 -0.79 -1.89 10.66
N ALA A 77 -1.97 -1.75 11.28
CA ALA A 77 -3.21 -1.43 10.56
C ALA A 77 -3.20 -0.03 9.94
N ARG A 78 -2.34 0.87 10.39
CA ARG A 78 -2.24 2.23 9.81
C ARG A 78 -1.72 2.24 8.38
N ILE A 79 -1.15 1.12 7.90
CA ILE A 79 -0.69 0.97 6.51
C ILE A 79 -1.56 0.01 5.70
N GLU A 80 -2.79 -0.27 6.14
CA GLU A 80 -3.82 -0.91 5.31
C GLU A 80 -4.21 -0.02 4.13
N GLU A 81 -4.84 -0.63 3.11
CA GLU A 81 -5.32 0.10 1.93
C GLU A 81 -6.46 1.08 2.32
N LEU A 82 -6.71 2.05 1.45
CA LEU A 82 -7.90 2.91 1.54
C LEU A 82 -9.16 2.05 1.58
N SER A 83 -10.02 2.27 2.57
CA SER A 83 -11.33 1.61 2.60
C SER A 83 -12.28 2.27 1.61
N PHE A 84 -12.87 1.48 0.72
CA PHE A 84 -13.95 1.92 -0.17
C PHE A 84 -15.36 1.65 0.42
N GLY A 85 -15.43 1.11 1.63
CA GLY A 85 -16.68 0.81 2.30
C GLY A 85 -17.52 -0.20 1.52
N ASN A 86 -18.82 0.07 1.39
CA ASN A 86 -19.76 -0.81 0.68
C ASN A 86 -19.55 -0.89 -0.85
N TRP A 87 -18.54 -0.21 -1.40
CA TRP A 87 -18.14 -0.36 -2.81
C TRP A 87 -17.08 -1.44 -3.03
N GLU A 88 -16.54 -2.04 -1.97
CA GLU A 88 -15.56 -3.11 -2.11
C GLU A 88 -16.17 -4.33 -2.79
N GLY A 89 -15.44 -4.94 -3.73
CA GLY A 89 -15.90 -6.04 -4.58
C GLY A 89 -16.66 -5.60 -5.83
N ILE A 90 -16.99 -4.31 -5.96
CA ILE A 90 -17.71 -3.77 -7.13
C ILE A 90 -16.72 -3.44 -8.25
N GLY A 91 -17.11 -3.72 -9.51
CA GLY A 91 -16.32 -3.36 -10.69
C GLY A 91 -16.16 -1.84 -10.83
N CYS A 92 -14.93 -1.39 -11.05
CA CYS A 92 -14.58 0.03 -11.11
C CYS A 92 -13.85 0.46 -12.39
N ARG A 93 -13.62 -0.47 -13.32
CA ARG A 93 -13.05 -0.16 -14.63
C ARG A 93 -14.16 0.18 -15.64
N PRO A 94 -13.86 0.93 -16.71
CA PRO A 94 -14.86 1.29 -17.71
C PRO A 94 -15.67 0.11 -18.25
N GLU A 95 -15.00 -1.03 -18.46
CA GLU A 95 -15.61 -2.26 -19.02
C GLU A 95 -16.52 -3.02 -18.06
N ASN A 96 -16.43 -2.79 -16.76
CA ASN A 96 -17.23 -3.47 -15.74
C ASN A 96 -17.79 -2.53 -14.67
N TYR A 97 -17.85 -1.22 -14.95
CA TYR A 97 -18.27 -0.21 -13.98
C TYR A 97 -19.67 -0.47 -13.44
N ALA A 98 -19.77 -0.67 -12.15
CA ALA A 98 -21.01 -0.95 -11.42
C ALA A 98 -21.11 -0.19 -10.08
N VAL A 99 -20.19 0.76 -9.84
CA VAL A 99 -20.20 1.59 -8.63
C VAL A 99 -21.51 2.39 -8.59
N PRO A 100 -22.24 2.43 -7.46
CA PRO A 100 -23.54 3.12 -7.35
C PRO A 100 -23.39 4.65 -7.25
N THR A 101 -22.59 5.22 -8.14
CA THR A 101 -22.39 6.67 -8.29
C THR A 101 -22.08 6.96 -9.77
N PRO A 102 -22.41 8.15 -10.31
CA PRO A 102 -22.00 8.52 -11.65
C PRO A 102 -20.47 8.37 -11.84
N ILE A 103 -20.06 7.92 -13.03
CA ILE A 103 -18.65 7.67 -13.31
C ILE A 103 -17.80 8.95 -13.17
N GLU A 104 -18.38 10.10 -13.46
CA GLU A 104 -17.74 11.42 -13.33
C GLU A 104 -17.44 11.74 -11.86
N GLU A 105 -18.33 11.36 -10.94
CA GLU A 105 -18.09 11.51 -9.49
C GLU A 105 -17.03 10.54 -9.00
N PHE A 106 -17.05 9.29 -9.50
CA PHE A 106 -16.01 8.33 -9.17
C PHE A 106 -14.63 8.76 -9.71
N GLN A 107 -14.57 9.39 -10.89
CA GLN A 107 -13.32 9.88 -11.46
C GLN A 107 -12.64 10.95 -10.60
N LYS A 108 -13.34 11.63 -9.71
CA LYS A 108 -12.74 12.54 -8.72
C LYS A 108 -11.70 11.84 -7.83
N PHE A 109 -11.81 10.52 -7.65
CA PHE A 109 -10.75 9.74 -7.01
C PHE A 109 -9.37 9.99 -7.61
N TYR A 110 -9.31 10.20 -8.92
CA TYR A 110 -8.05 10.46 -9.65
C TYR A 110 -7.79 11.95 -9.89
N THR A 111 -8.82 12.74 -10.12
CA THR A 111 -8.68 14.15 -10.53
C THR A 111 -8.75 15.13 -9.37
N GLU A 112 -9.54 14.80 -8.35
CA GLU A 112 -9.77 15.62 -7.16
C GLU A 112 -9.78 14.73 -5.89
N PRO A 113 -8.67 14.02 -5.58
CA PRO A 113 -8.66 12.95 -4.57
C PRO A 113 -9.12 13.42 -3.18
N PHE A 114 -8.83 14.65 -2.79
CA PHE A 114 -9.25 15.21 -1.52
C PHE A 114 -10.75 15.59 -1.45
N ALA A 115 -11.41 15.70 -2.60
CA ALA A 115 -12.86 15.91 -2.71
C ALA A 115 -13.62 14.60 -2.98
N PHE A 116 -12.92 13.49 -3.20
CA PHE A 116 -13.54 12.19 -3.43
C PHE A 116 -14.30 11.71 -2.18
N VAL A 117 -15.54 11.28 -2.38
CA VAL A 117 -16.40 10.70 -1.35
C VAL A 117 -16.52 9.20 -1.60
N PRO A 118 -16.02 8.36 -0.70
CA PRO A 118 -16.11 6.89 -0.84
C PRO A 118 -17.54 6.41 -0.57
N GLY A 119 -17.79 5.12 -0.77
CA GLY A 119 -19.02 4.46 -0.34
C GLY A 119 -19.23 4.52 1.17
N GLU A 120 -20.44 4.16 1.59
CA GLU A 120 -20.80 4.14 3.01
C GLU A 120 -19.83 3.25 3.81
N GLY A 121 -19.29 3.75 4.90
CA GLY A 121 -18.28 3.09 5.72
C GLY A 121 -16.86 3.16 5.14
N GLY A 122 -16.67 3.84 4.02
CA GLY A 122 -15.36 4.05 3.42
C GLY A 122 -14.56 5.18 4.06
N GLU A 123 -13.30 5.27 3.68
CA GLU A 123 -12.31 6.21 4.20
C GLU A 123 -12.01 7.30 3.15
N THR A 124 -11.95 8.56 3.57
CA THR A 124 -11.48 9.65 2.70
C THR A 124 -9.95 9.62 2.57
N ILE A 125 -9.43 10.21 1.48
CA ILE A 125 -7.98 10.36 1.28
C ILE A 125 -7.32 11.13 2.45
N LEU A 126 -8.01 12.10 3.04
CA LEU A 126 -7.51 12.84 4.20
C LEU A 126 -7.38 11.95 5.46
N GLN A 127 -8.32 11.04 5.68
CA GLN A 127 -8.23 10.06 6.78
C GLN A 127 -7.08 9.09 6.56
N LEU A 128 -6.92 8.59 5.33
CA LEU A 128 -5.78 7.76 4.94
C LEU A 128 -4.44 8.49 5.18
N CYS A 129 -4.32 9.74 4.71
CA CYS A 129 -3.11 10.55 4.94
C CYS A 129 -2.82 10.74 6.44
N LYS A 130 -3.87 10.95 7.25
CA LYS A 130 -3.71 11.12 8.70
C LYS A 130 -3.12 9.86 9.35
N ARG A 131 -3.73 8.67 9.16
CA ARG A 131 -3.24 7.44 9.80
C ARG A 131 -1.87 7.01 9.30
N THR A 132 -1.60 7.21 8.00
CA THR A 132 -0.27 6.92 7.45
C THR A 132 0.79 7.92 7.92
N LYS A 133 0.42 9.16 8.23
CA LYS A 133 1.31 10.13 8.87
C LYS A 133 1.66 9.71 10.30
N GLU A 134 0.68 9.27 11.08
CA GLU A 134 0.92 8.74 12.44
C GLU A 134 1.89 7.55 12.42
N PHE A 135 1.72 6.64 11.43
CA PHE A 135 2.67 5.56 11.19
C PHE A 135 4.07 6.07 10.87
N TRP A 136 4.18 6.99 9.91
CA TRP A 136 5.46 7.57 9.48
C TRP A 136 6.20 8.26 10.62
N ASP A 137 5.50 9.15 11.34
CA ASP A 137 6.06 9.91 12.44
C ASP A 137 6.59 8.97 13.55
N GLU A 138 5.84 7.92 13.87
CA GLU A 138 6.28 6.95 14.88
C GLU A 138 7.49 6.14 14.42
N VAL A 139 7.46 5.57 13.22
CA VAL A 139 8.56 4.73 12.71
C VAL A 139 9.85 5.54 12.61
N THR A 140 9.77 6.78 12.12
CA THR A 140 10.96 7.63 11.93
C THR A 140 11.48 8.24 13.22
N ALA A 141 10.67 8.33 14.28
CA ALA A 141 11.06 8.85 15.57
C ALA A 141 11.64 7.79 16.53
N LYS A 142 11.52 6.49 16.21
CA LYS A 142 12.01 5.40 17.08
C LYS A 142 13.53 5.30 17.07
N PRO A 143 14.23 5.55 18.21
CA PRO A 143 15.69 5.47 18.25
C PRO A 143 16.21 4.05 17.93
N GLU A 144 15.46 3.00 18.29
CA GLU A 144 15.83 1.62 17.99
C GLU A 144 15.81 1.27 16.49
N TYR A 145 15.27 2.16 15.63
CA TYR A 145 15.24 2.00 14.18
C TYR A 145 16.29 2.84 13.45
N GLU A 146 17.06 3.66 14.12
CA GLU A 146 17.97 4.64 13.52
C GLU A 146 18.97 4.01 12.52
N ASP A 147 19.54 2.84 12.86
CA ASP A 147 20.50 2.11 12.01
C ASP A 147 19.89 0.89 11.30
N LYS A 148 18.56 0.77 11.29
CA LYS A 148 17.88 -0.41 10.74
C LYS A 148 17.60 -0.29 9.25
N THR A 149 17.61 -1.45 8.59
CA THR A 149 17.04 -1.66 7.26
C THR A 149 15.69 -2.34 7.40
N ILE A 150 14.62 -1.63 7.09
CA ILE A 150 13.24 -2.07 7.35
C ILE A 150 12.50 -2.28 6.04
N LEU A 151 11.88 -3.44 5.89
CA LEU A 151 10.93 -3.73 4.81
C LEU A 151 9.53 -3.30 5.24
N ILE A 152 8.84 -2.52 4.42
CA ILE A 152 7.44 -2.11 4.66
C ILE A 152 6.58 -2.64 3.52
N ALA A 153 5.67 -3.56 3.84
CA ALA A 153 4.75 -4.16 2.87
C ALA A 153 3.35 -3.57 3.02
N THR A 154 2.87 -2.91 1.99
CA THR A 154 1.64 -2.12 2.02
C THR A 154 0.89 -2.17 0.68
N HIS A 155 0.08 -1.17 0.38
CA HIS A 155 -0.87 -1.10 -0.74
C HIS A 155 -0.67 0.16 -1.57
N GLY A 156 -1.41 0.27 -2.67
CA GLY A 156 -1.26 1.36 -3.62
C GLY A 156 -1.56 2.74 -3.05
N CYS A 157 -2.78 2.95 -2.51
CA CYS A 157 -3.17 4.26 -1.96
C CYS A 157 -2.46 4.54 -0.64
N ALA A 158 -2.26 3.52 0.22
CA ALA A 158 -1.53 3.70 1.47
C ALA A 158 -0.08 4.15 1.24
N LEU A 159 0.62 3.55 0.28
CA LEU A 159 1.95 3.99 -0.10
C LEU A 159 1.95 5.43 -0.65
N ARG A 160 0.97 5.77 -1.49
CA ARG A 160 0.78 7.14 -1.97
C ARG A 160 0.60 8.13 -0.82
N ALA A 161 -0.21 7.78 0.17
CA ALA A 161 -0.45 8.63 1.33
C ALA A 161 0.82 8.79 2.20
N ILE A 162 1.62 7.74 2.38
CA ILE A 162 2.92 7.84 3.04
C ILE A 162 3.84 8.80 2.27
N LEU A 163 3.98 8.63 0.97
CA LEU A 163 4.81 9.49 0.13
C LEU A 163 4.31 10.94 0.12
N HIS A 164 3.00 11.16 0.06
CA HIS A 164 2.40 12.49 0.15
C HIS A 164 2.76 13.19 1.46
N ASN A 165 2.89 12.47 2.57
CA ASN A 165 3.32 13.02 3.85
C ASN A 165 4.80 13.45 3.84
N ILE A 166 5.62 12.82 3.00
CA ILE A 166 7.07 13.07 2.90
C ILE A 166 7.38 14.20 1.90
N TYR A 167 6.68 14.25 0.78
CA TYR A 167 6.94 15.25 -0.26
C TYR A 167 6.61 16.66 0.21
N GLU A 168 7.41 17.64 -0.19
CA GLU A 168 7.16 19.06 0.08
C GLU A 168 5.93 19.58 -0.68
N ASP A 169 5.80 19.18 -1.97
CA ASP A 169 4.63 19.51 -2.78
C ASP A 169 3.44 18.63 -2.40
N LYS A 170 2.42 19.25 -1.83
CA LYS A 170 1.17 18.61 -1.39
C LYS A 170 0.03 18.76 -2.42
N ALA A 171 0.27 19.41 -3.56
CA ALA A 171 -0.79 19.75 -4.50
C ALA A 171 -1.36 18.52 -5.23
N ASP A 172 -0.52 17.53 -5.52
CA ASP A 172 -0.93 16.33 -6.23
C ASP A 172 -0.70 15.07 -5.39
N PHE A 173 -1.81 14.46 -4.92
CA PHE A 173 -1.78 13.18 -4.21
C PHE A 173 -1.18 12.04 -5.08
N TRP A 174 -1.40 12.11 -6.39
CA TRP A 174 -0.93 11.11 -7.34
C TRP A 174 0.47 11.40 -7.87
N HIS A 175 1.14 12.44 -7.36
CA HIS A 175 2.49 12.81 -7.77
C HIS A 175 3.48 11.65 -7.61
N GLY A 176 4.39 11.55 -8.57
CA GLY A 176 5.43 10.53 -8.58
C GLY A 176 4.92 9.15 -9.03
N PHE A 177 5.82 8.20 -9.04
CA PHE A 177 5.57 6.83 -9.49
C PHE A 177 5.57 5.88 -8.30
N VAL A 178 4.50 5.11 -8.13
CA VAL A 178 4.49 3.95 -7.24
C VAL A 178 4.73 2.73 -8.10
N PRO A 179 5.89 2.08 -8.02
CA PRO A 179 6.19 0.88 -8.80
C PRO A 179 5.19 -0.23 -8.51
N VAL A 180 5.01 -1.10 -9.49
CA VAL A 180 4.13 -2.27 -9.34
C VAL A 180 4.68 -3.26 -8.32
N SER A 181 6.00 -3.23 -8.04
CA SER A 181 6.66 -4.21 -7.17
C SER A 181 7.44 -3.63 -5.99
N TYR A 182 8.32 -2.64 -6.16
CA TYR A 182 9.05 -2.06 -5.00
C TYR A 182 9.53 -0.63 -5.24
N THR A 183 9.70 0.11 -4.14
CA THR A 183 10.38 1.42 -4.08
C THR A 183 11.25 1.45 -2.83
N HIS A 184 12.42 2.06 -2.90
CA HIS A 184 13.26 2.28 -1.72
C HIS A 184 13.40 3.78 -1.44
N LEU A 185 13.36 4.15 -0.18
CA LEU A 185 13.60 5.50 0.32
C LEU A 185 14.70 5.47 1.39
N ARG A 186 15.61 6.42 1.34
CA ARG A 186 16.55 6.69 2.44
C ARG A 186 16.02 7.84 3.27
N ALA A 187 15.94 7.64 4.58
CA ALA A 187 15.34 8.61 5.50
C ALA A 187 16.27 9.82 5.83
N HIS A 188 17.34 10.07 5.08
CA HIS A 188 18.32 11.12 5.37
C HIS A 188 18.84 11.83 4.10
N GLU A 189 17.95 12.13 3.14
CA GLU A 189 18.28 13.10 2.10
C GLU A 189 17.15 14.10 1.93
#